data_9301899bd5c805a71deac3176b954dc3
#
_entry.id   9301899bd5c805a71deac3176b954dc3
#
_cell.length_a   1.000
_cell.length_b   1.000
_cell.length_c   1.000
_cell.angle_alpha   90.00
_cell.angle_beta   90.00
_cell.angle_gamma   90.00
#
_symmetry.space_group_name_H-M   'P 1'
#
loop_
_entity.id
_entity.type
_entity.pdbx_description
1 polymer ?
#
loop_
_entity_poly.entity_id
_entity_poly.type
_entity_poly.pdbx_seq_one_letter_code
_entity_poly.pdbx_strand_id
1 'polypeptide(L)'
;MWFDGKNKEQEKKQKTAVAVAYEPGDAAPKILAAGKGEVAERIIEKAKEENAGIEEVTGFQALPGNGLTAILDDHTLYGGNHTFISSKVSVDGDIQKKAEKLAEAGKTPLFFGNEDRLLGVIAVADVIKEDSPQAIKELQNMGIHVVMLTGDNERTAKAIGQQAGVDEVIAGVLPEGKEQVIRKLKEKGKVAMVGDGINDAPALTRADMGIAIGAGTDVAIDAADVVLMKSRLSDVPAAIRMSRATLRNIHENLFWAFFYNIIGIPLAAGVWYPLFVWKLNPMFGAAAMSLSSFCVVSNALRLNLFKMYDASKDKKLKAKKEKKRSKKEDKTMKKIMHIEGMMCGHCEAAVKKALEALPQVDEAVVSHEAGTAELTLNAEIADDVLKKTVEDKDYTVTSVE
;
A
#
# COMPACT_ATOMS: atom_id res chain seq x y z
N MET A 1 47.30 -24.67 11.38
CA MET A 1 46.61 -25.60 10.47
C MET A 1 45.64 -24.73 9.67
N TRP A 2 46.04 -24.37 8.46
CA TRP A 2 45.34 -23.44 7.56
C TRP A 2 44.29 -24.22 6.78
N PHE A 3 43.05 -23.80 6.80
CA PHE A 3 42.03 -24.25 5.82
C PHE A 3 41.83 -23.13 4.79
N ASP A 4 42.41 -23.34 3.61
CA ASP A 4 42.19 -22.58 2.40
C ASP A 4 40.90 -23.09 1.76
N GLY A 5 39.82 -22.39 2.02
CA GLY A 5 38.49 -22.64 1.42
C GLY A 5 38.25 -21.71 0.27
N LYS A 6 38.72 -22.06 -0.94
CA LYS A 6 38.29 -21.43 -2.19
C LYS A 6 36.80 -21.67 -2.40
N ASN A 7 35.99 -20.70 -2.01
CA ASN A 7 34.60 -20.58 -2.43
C ASN A 7 34.58 -20.25 -3.94
N LYS A 8 34.39 -21.27 -4.75
CA LYS A 8 33.94 -21.09 -6.12
C LYS A 8 32.46 -20.74 -6.05
N GLU A 9 32.14 -19.44 -6.03
CA GLU A 9 30.85 -18.96 -6.46
C GLU A 9 30.69 -19.38 -7.94
N GLN A 10 29.97 -20.47 -8.14
CA GLN A 10 29.37 -20.76 -9.43
C GLN A 10 28.29 -19.72 -9.65
N GLU A 11 28.56 -18.72 -10.49
CA GLU A 11 27.53 -17.93 -11.14
C GLU A 11 26.52 -18.89 -11.74
N LYS A 12 25.39 -19.08 -11.06
CA LYS A 12 24.23 -19.75 -11.64
C LYS A 12 23.79 -18.86 -12.80
N LYS A 13 24.17 -19.22 -14.05
CA LYS A 13 23.62 -18.62 -15.23
C LYS A 13 22.10 -18.64 -15.11
N GLN A 14 21.48 -17.48 -14.97
CA GLN A 14 20.03 -17.39 -14.94
C GLN A 14 19.49 -17.92 -16.27
N LYS A 15 18.83 -19.07 -16.22
CA LYS A 15 18.17 -19.64 -17.39
C LYS A 15 17.05 -18.71 -17.83
N THR A 16 16.94 -18.49 -19.12
CA THR A 16 15.83 -17.78 -19.75
C THR A 16 15.14 -18.79 -20.67
N ALA A 17 13.81 -18.83 -20.64
CA ALA A 17 13.05 -19.74 -21.49
C ALA A 17 11.89 -19.00 -22.16
N VAL A 18 11.63 -19.38 -23.40
CA VAL A 18 10.46 -18.99 -24.18
C VAL A 18 9.82 -20.29 -24.67
N ALA A 19 8.56 -20.53 -24.32
CA ALA A 19 7.81 -21.68 -24.80
C ALA A 19 7.04 -21.32 -26.07
N VAL A 20 7.21 -22.10 -27.13
CA VAL A 20 6.56 -21.89 -28.42
C VAL A 20 5.76 -23.16 -28.75
N ALA A 21 4.47 -23.04 -29.07
CA ALA A 21 3.66 -24.16 -29.60
C ALA A 21 3.47 -23.99 -31.10
N TYR A 22 3.58 -25.09 -31.81
CA TYR A 22 3.28 -25.22 -33.24
C TYR A 22 2.34 -26.41 -33.44
N GLU A 23 1.16 -26.15 -33.98
CA GLU A 23 0.26 -27.21 -34.43
C GLU A 23 0.42 -27.43 -35.94
N PRO A 24 0.48 -28.70 -36.45
CA PRO A 24 0.56 -28.97 -37.86
C PRO A 24 -0.68 -28.40 -38.57
N GLY A 25 -0.46 -27.33 -39.35
CA GLY A 25 -1.53 -26.59 -40.05
C GLY A 25 -1.63 -25.12 -39.65
N ASP A 26 -0.95 -24.70 -38.59
CA ASP A 26 -0.79 -23.29 -38.24
C ASP A 26 0.21 -22.59 -39.15
N ALA A 27 -0.11 -21.39 -39.62
CA ALA A 27 0.77 -20.59 -40.49
C ALA A 27 2.03 -20.07 -39.80
N ALA A 28 2.13 -20.20 -38.47
CA ALA A 28 3.29 -19.78 -37.67
C ALA A 28 3.27 -20.41 -36.25
N PRO A 29 4.44 -20.61 -35.60
CA PRO A 29 4.54 -21.07 -34.23
C PRO A 29 3.89 -20.08 -33.25
N LYS A 30 3.19 -20.59 -32.24
CA LYS A 30 2.60 -19.80 -31.15
C LYS A 30 3.54 -19.80 -29.95
N ILE A 31 4.04 -18.63 -29.52
CA ILE A 31 4.82 -18.51 -28.28
C ILE A 31 3.85 -18.58 -27.11
N LEU A 32 4.04 -19.55 -26.21
CA LEU A 32 3.14 -19.78 -25.07
C LEU A 32 3.55 -19.03 -23.81
N ALA A 33 4.84 -18.85 -23.55
CA ALA A 33 5.33 -18.14 -22.38
C ALA A 33 6.82 -17.75 -22.49
N ALA A 34 7.24 -16.72 -21.75
CA ALA A 34 8.64 -16.32 -21.61
C ALA A 34 8.95 -15.93 -20.15
N GLY A 35 10.15 -16.30 -19.65
CA GLY A 35 10.54 -15.98 -18.29
C GLY A 35 12.02 -16.21 -17.98
N LYS A 36 12.49 -15.70 -16.83
CA LYS A 36 13.85 -15.87 -16.30
C LYS A 36 13.82 -16.63 -14.96
N GLY A 37 14.91 -17.35 -14.67
CA GLY A 37 15.09 -18.04 -13.39
C GLY A 37 14.03 -19.13 -13.18
N GLU A 38 13.35 -19.13 -12.03
CA GLU A 38 12.36 -20.15 -11.65
C GLU A 38 11.15 -20.20 -12.61
N VAL A 39 10.72 -19.05 -13.13
CA VAL A 39 9.64 -18.99 -14.12
C VAL A 39 10.09 -19.65 -15.43
N ALA A 40 11.33 -19.44 -15.86
CA ALA A 40 11.87 -20.11 -17.02
C ALA A 40 11.95 -21.63 -16.84
N GLU A 41 12.33 -22.11 -15.67
CA GLU A 41 12.38 -23.54 -15.36
C GLU A 41 10.99 -24.17 -15.41
N ARG A 42 9.97 -23.53 -14.88
CA ARG A 42 8.56 -24.00 -14.98
C ARG A 42 8.04 -24.02 -16.41
N ILE A 43 8.41 -23.02 -17.23
CA ILE A 43 8.04 -22.98 -18.65
C ILE A 43 8.69 -24.15 -19.41
N ILE A 44 9.98 -24.40 -19.16
CA ILE A 44 10.70 -25.52 -19.77
C ILE A 44 10.11 -26.86 -19.34
N GLU A 45 9.77 -27.01 -18.06
CA GLU A 45 9.16 -28.22 -17.51
C GLU A 45 7.79 -28.48 -18.16
N LYS A 46 6.95 -27.44 -18.24
CA LYS A 46 5.63 -27.52 -18.88
C LYS A 46 5.72 -27.83 -20.36
N ALA A 47 6.65 -27.22 -21.09
CA ALA A 47 6.88 -27.52 -22.51
C ALA A 47 7.35 -28.95 -22.71
N LYS A 48 8.17 -29.51 -21.83
CA LYS A 48 8.59 -30.92 -21.86
C LYS A 48 7.43 -31.88 -21.56
N GLU A 49 6.56 -31.54 -20.60
CA GLU A 49 5.35 -32.33 -20.31
C GLU A 49 4.40 -32.41 -21.52
N GLU A 50 4.28 -31.31 -22.27
CA GLU A 50 3.41 -31.20 -23.44
C GLU A 50 4.08 -31.63 -24.77
N ASN A 51 5.29 -32.20 -24.71
CA ASN A 51 6.11 -32.57 -25.90
C ASN A 51 6.34 -31.42 -26.89
N ALA A 52 6.34 -30.18 -26.41
CA ALA A 52 6.69 -29.03 -27.23
C ALA A 52 8.21 -28.98 -27.47
N GLY A 53 8.62 -28.81 -28.72
CA GLY A 53 10.04 -28.62 -29.05
C GLY A 53 10.59 -27.37 -28.37
N ILE A 54 11.73 -27.52 -27.72
CA ILE A 54 12.45 -26.38 -27.12
C ILE A 54 13.73 -26.18 -27.90
N GLU A 55 13.85 -25.06 -28.58
CA GLU A 55 15.04 -24.67 -29.33
C GLU A 55 15.86 -23.66 -28.52
N GLU A 56 17.19 -23.79 -28.57
CA GLU A 56 18.08 -22.88 -27.87
C GLU A 56 18.35 -21.64 -28.74
N VAL A 57 18.07 -20.45 -28.18
CA VAL A 57 18.36 -19.17 -28.81
C VAL A 57 19.74 -18.67 -28.43
N THR A 58 20.42 -18.00 -29.35
CA THR A 58 21.71 -17.32 -29.14
C THR A 58 21.53 -15.80 -29.12
N GLY A 59 22.54 -15.04 -28.71
CA GLY A 59 22.53 -13.57 -28.79
C GLY A 59 21.42 -12.89 -27.99
N PHE A 60 20.92 -13.53 -26.91
CA PHE A 60 19.84 -12.96 -26.09
C PHE A 60 20.24 -11.63 -25.44
N GLN A 61 19.46 -10.58 -25.72
CA GLN A 61 19.59 -9.26 -25.10
C GLN A 61 18.25 -8.77 -24.55
N ALA A 62 18.24 -8.36 -23.28
CA ALA A 62 17.12 -7.64 -22.71
C ALA A 62 17.32 -6.14 -22.92
N LEU A 63 16.29 -5.47 -23.44
CA LEU A 63 16.26 -4.02 -23.68
C LEU A 63 15.34 -3.39 -22.63
N PRO A 64 15.88 -2.77 -21.55
CA PRO A 64 15.08 -2.22 -20.47
C PRO A 64 14.00 -1.25 -20.99
N GLY A 65 12.74 -1.45 -20.59
CA GLY A 65 11.61 -0.62 -20.98
C GLY A 65 11.01 -0.92 -22.37
N ASN A 66 11.70 -1.67 -23.23
CA ASN A 66 11.26 -1.96 -24.59
C ASN A 66 10.89 -3.43 -24.81
N GLY A 67 11.79 -4.35 -24.44
CA GLY A 67 11.55 -5.77 -24.70
C GLY A 67 12.85 -6.57 -24.69
N LEU A 68 12.93 -7.53 -25.62
CA LEU A 68 14.05 -8.45 -25.76
C LEU A 68 14.35 -8.75 -27.25
N THR A 69 15.57 -9.16 -27.52
CA THR A 69 15.99 -9.70 -28.81
C THR A 69 16.76 -10.99 -28.60
N ALA A 70 16.66 -11.92 -29.55
CA ALA A 70 17.40 -13.17 -29.58
C ALA A 70 17.61 -13.63 -31.04
N ILE A 71 18.52 -14.57 -31.28
CA ILE A 71 18.79 -15.15 -32.59
C ILE A 71 18.45 -16.64 -32.54
N LEU A 72 17.60 -17.07 -33.46
CA LEU A 72 17.23 -18.44 -33.68
C LEU A 72 17.44 -18.75 -35.20
N ASP A 73 18.23 -19.74 -35.53
CA ASP A 73 18.52 -20.16 -36.91
C ASP A 73 18.88 -19.00 -37.85
N ASP A 74 19.83 -18.13 -37.39
CA ASP A 74 20.27 -16.92 -38.08
C ASP A 74 19.20 -15.82 -38.27
N HIS A 75 17.97 -16.01 -37.74
CA HIS A 75 16.93 -14.99 -37.75
C HIS A 75 16.85 -14.25 -36.40
N THR A 76 16.76 -12.93 -36.46
CA THR A 76 16.56 -12.12 -35.24
C THR A 76 15.10 -12.16 -34.79
N LEU A 77 14.88 -12.60 -33.55
CA LEU A 77 13.58 -12.58 -32.89
C LEU A 77 13.46 -11.33 -32.01
N TYR A 78 12.30 -10.71 -32.03
CA TYR A 78 11.94 -9.55 -31.21
C TYR A 78 10.76 -9.89 -30.32
N GLY A 79 10.82 -9.52 -29.04
CA GLY A 79 9.70 -9.64 -28.11
C GLY A 79 9.58 -8.39 -27.28
N GLY A 80 8.37 -7.85 -27.09
CA GLY A 80 8.20 -6.65 -26.27
C GLY A 80 6.85 -5.95 -26.39
N ASN A 81 6.83 -4.69 -25.99
CA ASN A 81 5.62 -3.87 -26.06
C ASN A 81 5.28 -3.49 -27.52
N HIS A 82 4.03 -3.03 -27.71
CA HIS A 82 3.55 -2.63 -29.04
C HIS A 82 4.47 -1.60 -29.73
N THR A 83 4.93 -0.59 -29.01
CA THR A 83 5.77 0.49 -29.55
C THR A 83 7.10 -0.05 -30.09
N PHE A 84 7.74 -0.94 -29.35
CA PHE A 84 9.00 -1.55 -29.74
C PHE A 84 8.82 -2.43 -30.98
N ILE A 85 7.81 -3.30 -30.98
CA ILE A 85 7.58 -4.23 -32.10
C ILE A 85 7.12 -3.49 -33.36
N SER A 86 6.26 -2.48 -33.26
CA SER A 86 5.81 -1.68 -34.41
C SER A 86 6.94 -0.87 -35.07
N SER A 87 8.05 -0.64 -34.36
CA SER A 87 9.27 -0.02 -34.94
C SER A 87 10.09 -1.01 -35.76
N LYS A 88 9.83 -2.31 -35.64
CA LYS A 88 10.58 -3.40 -36.30
C LYS A 88 9.77 -4.08 -37.38
N VAL A 89 8.49 -4.37 -37.09
CA VAL A 89 7.61 -5.18 -37.94
C VAL A 89 6.23 -4.51 -38.02
N SER A 90 5.57 -4.65 -39.17
CA SER A 90 4.18 -4.21 -39.34
C SER A 90 3.21 -5.05 -38.48
N VAL A 91 2.39 -4.37 -37.68
CA VAL A 91 1.36 -5.00 -36.85
C VAL A 91 0.01 -4.82 -37.52
N ASP A 92 -0.69 -5.90 -37.78
CA ASP A 92 -2.04 -5.88 -38.36
C ASP A 92 -3.03 -5.20 -37.39
N GLY A 93 -3.90 -4.34 -37.95
CA GLY A 93 -4.91 -3.61 -37.19
C GLY A 93 -5.90 -4.50 -36.44
N ASP A 94 -6.18 -5.71 -36.93
CA ASP A 94 -7.07 -6.66 -36.22
C ASP A 94 -6.37 -7.29 -35.00
N ILE A 95 -5.08 -7.54 -35.10
CA ILE A 95 -4.27 -8.03 -33.97
C ILE A 95 -4.14 -6.93 -32.93
N GLN A 96 -3.93 -5.67 -33.35
CA GLN A 96 -3.89 -4.53 -32.44
C GLN A 96 -5.19 -4.39 -31.65
N LYS A 97 -6.35 -4.43 -32.31
CA LYS A 97 -7.67 -4.39 -31.64
C LYS A 97 -7.88 -5.53 -30.64
N LYS A 98 -7.40 -6.74 -30.97
CA LYS A 98 -7.44 -7.90 -30.05
C LYS A 98 -6.55 -7.66 -28.84
N ALA A 99 -5.34 -7.13 -29.05
CA ALA A 99 -4.41 -6.80 -27.97
C ALA A 99 -4.97 -5.69 -27.06
N GLU A 100 -5.63 -4.68 -27.63
CA GLU A 100 -6.33 -3.61 -26.88
C GLU A 100 -7.44 -4.19 -26.00
N LYS A 101 -8.28 -5.10 -26.53
CA LYS A 101 -9.30 -5.79 -25.73
C LYS A 101 -8.72 -6.63 -24.59
N LEU A 102 -7.56 -7.27 -24.81
CA LEU A 102 -6.86 -8.01 -23.77
C LEU A 102 -6.31 -7.05 -22.69
N ALA A 103 -5.79 -5.89 -23.11
CA ALA A 103 -5.36 -4.84 -22.17
C ALA A 103 -6.51 -4.25 -21.35
N GLU A 104 -7.69 -4.06 -21.99
CA GLU A 104 -8.92 -3.66 -21.29
C GLU A 104 -9.39 -4.70 -20.25
N ALA A 105 -9.10 -5.98 -20.50
CA ALA A 105 -9.35 -7.07 -19.56
C ALA A 105 -8.27 -7.22 -18.47
N GLY A 106 -7.36 -6.22 -18.32
CA GLY A 106 -6.31 -6.22 -17.30
C GLY A 106 -5.10 -7.09 -17.62
N LYS A 107 -4.94 -7.53 -18.88
CA LYS A 107 -3.79 -8.32 -19.32
C LYS A 107 -2.76 -7.43 -20.00
N THR A 108 -1.48 -7.75 -19.87
CA THR A 108 -0.39 -7.06 -20.56
C THR A 108 -0.06 -7.80 -21.87
N PRO A 109 -0.43 -7.27 -23.05
CA PRO A 109 -0.11 -7.90 -24.32
C PRO A 109 1.36 -7.66 -24.66
N LEU A 110 2.10 -8.74 -24.89
CA LEU A 110 3.46 -8.77 -25.40
C LEU A 110 3.43 -9.27 -26.84
N PHE A 111 4.08 -8.52 -27.73
CA PHE A 111 4.14 -8.83 -29.16
C PHE A 111 5.46 -9.53 -29.46
N PHE A 112 5.43 -10.50 -30.34
CA PHE A 112 6.60 -11.25 -30.78
C PHE A 112 6.64 -11.29 -32.31
N GLY A 113 7.82 -11.04 -32.87
CA GLY A 113 8.05 -11.01 -34.30
C GLY A 113 9.47 -11.44 -34.65
N ASN A 114 9.70 -11.72 -35.92
CA ASN A 114 11.03 -11.81 -36.51
C ASN A 114 11.26 -10.61 -37.42
N GLU A 115 12.34 -10.62 -38.23
CA GLU A 115 12.69 -9.54 -39.16
C GLU A 115 11.60 -9.32 -40.24
N ASP A 116 10.82 -10.34 -40.57
CA ASP A 116 9.89 -10.33 -41.71
C ASP A 116 8.44 -10.04 -41.27
N ARG A 117 8.00 -10.56 -40.14
CA ARG A 117 6.58 -10.54 -39.74
C ARG A 117 6.36 -10.66 -38.24
N LEU A 118 5.18 -10.22 -37.84
CA LEU A 118 4.65 -10.50 -36.49
C LEU A 118 4.32 -11.99 -36.39
N LEU A 119 4.87 -12.67 -35.39
CA LEU A 119 4.62 -14.08 -35.10
C LEU A 119 3.38 -14.28 -34.23
N GLY A 120 3.13 -13.36 -33.27
CA GLY A 120 1.97 -13.45 -32.41
C GLY A 120 1.98 -12.48 -31.24
N VAL A 121 0.92 -12.54 -30.42
CA VAL A 121 0.76 -11.76 -29.21
C VAL A 121 0.42 -12.69 -28.05
N ILE A 122 1.16 -12.56 -26.96
CA ILE A 122 0.89 -13.25 -25.70
C ILE A 122 0.40 -12.21 -24.69
N ALA A 123 -0.76 -12.46 -24.09
CA ALA A 123 -1.24 -11.62 -23.01
C ALA A 123 -0.87 -12.25 -21.67
N VAL A 124 0.01 -11.61 -20.95
CA VAL A 124 0.37 -11.97 -19.58
C VAL A 124 -0.60 -11.27 -18.62
N ALA A 125 -1.15 -12.02 -17.68
CA ALA A 125 -1.97 -11.47 -16.63
C ALA A 125 -1.35 -11.85 -15.28
N ASP A 126 -1.21 -10.89 -14.40
CA ASP A 126 -0.95 -11.19 -13.01
C ASP A 126 -2.22 -11.80 -12.41
N VAL A 127 -2.07 -12.99 -11.89
CA VAL A 127 -3.18 -13.70 -11.24
C VAL A 127 -3.26 -13.20 -9.81
N ILE A 128 -4.41 -12.65 -9.43
CA ILE A 128 -4.69 -12.30 -8.04
C ILE A 128 -4.60 -13.58 -7.21
N LYS A 129 -3.85 -13.54 -6.11
CA LYS A 129 -3.77 -14.68 -5.18
C LYS A 129 -5.17 -15.00 -4.67
N GLU A 130 -5.50 -16.29 -4.63
CA GLU A 130 -6.85 -16.77 -4.28
C GLU A 130 -7.38 -16.25 -2.96
N ASP A 131 -6.48 -15.99 -1.98
CA ASP A 131 -6.83 -15.50 -0.66
C ASP A 131 -7.05 -13.97 -0.61
N SER A 132 -6.61 -13.21 -1.62
CA SER A 132 -6.63 -11.74 -1.59
C SER A 132 -8.03 -11.14 -1.55
N PRO A 133 -9.03 -11.55 -2.36
CA PRO A 133 -10.36 -10.96 -2.29
C PRO A 133 -11.04 -11.20 -0.93
N GLN A 134 -10.83 -12.39 -0.35
CA GLN A 134 -11.37 -12.70 0.97
C GLN A 134 -10.70 -11.85 2.06
N ALA A 135 -9.38 -11.71 2.02
CA ALA A 135 -8.63 -10.91 2.97
C ALA A 135 -9.02 -9.42 2.92
N ILE A 136 -9.20 -8.87 1.71
CA ILE A 136 -9.67 -7.50 1.51
C ILE A 136 -11.06 -7.31 2.12
N LYS A 137 -11.98 -8.21 1.85
CA LYS A 137 -13.33 -8.17 2.42
C LYS A 137 -13.32 -8.24 3.96
N GLU A 138 -12.42 -9.02 4.55
CA GLU A 138 -12.26 -9.10 6.00
C GLU A 138 -11.74 -7.78 6.58
N LEU A 139 -10.75 -7.14 5.93
CA LEU A 139 -10.26 -5.81 6.32
C LEU A 139 -11.37 -4.75 6.25
N GLN A 140 -12.16 -4.74 5.17
CA GLN A 140 -13.30 -3.84 5.01
C GLN A 140 -14.36 -4.09 6.10
N ASN A 141 -14.65 -5.35 6.44
CA ASN A 141 -15.54 -5.69 7.54
C ASN A 141 -15.02 -5.21 8.91
N MET A 142 -13.71 -5.10 9.08
CA MET A 142 -13.09 -4.47 10.25
C MET A 142 -13.19 -2.94 10.25
N GLY A 143 -13.74 -2.33 9.19
CA GLY A 143 -13.85 -0.88 8.99
C GLY A 143 -12.56 -0.23 8.51
N ILE A 144 -11.69 -0.98 7.84
CA ILE A 144 -10.44 -0.49 7.24
C ILE A 144 -10.71 -0.20 5.77
N HIS A 145 -10.37 1.01 5.31
CA HIS A 145 -10.39 1.38 3.91
C HIS A 145 -9.17 0.80 3.20
N VAL A 146 -9.39 0.00 2.16
CA VAL A 146 -8.33 -0.74 1.48
C VAL A 146 -7.98 -0.06 0.16
N VAL A 147 -6.74 0.40 0.05
CA VAL A 147 -6.20 1.08 -1.13
C VAL A 147 -5.17 0.20 -1.80
N MET A 148 -5.32 -0.05 -3.09
CA MET A 148 -4.30 -0.71 -3.91
C MET A 148 -3.37 0.35 -4.52
N LEU A 149 -2.07 0.21 -4.26
CA LEU A 149 -1.01 1.10 -4.75
C LEU A 149 -0.08 0.31 -5.68
N THR A 150 -0.05 0.67 -6.98
CA THR A 150 0.71 -0.06 -7.98
C THR A 150 1.42 0.86 -8.99
N GLY A 151 2.53 0.36 -9.57
CA GLY A 151 3.21 0.99 -10.70
C GLY A 151 2.58 0.68 -12.05
N ASP A 152 1.61 -0.22 -12.11
CA ASP A 152 0.95 -0.61 -13.36
C ASP A 152 0.16 0.55 -13.96
N ASN A 153 -0.17 0.41 -15.26
CA ASN A 153 -1.02 1.38 -15.93
C ASN A 153 -2.43 1.39 -15.33
N GLU A 154 -3.10 2.53 -15.46
CA GLU A 154 -4.40 2.79 -14.82
C GLU A 154 -5.49 1.78 -15.22
N ARG A 155 -5.50 1.30 -16.47
CA ARG A 155 -6.50 0.35 -16.98
C ARG A 155 -6.35 -1.02 -16.31
N THR A 156 -5.12 -1.55 -16.32
CA THR A 156 -4.79 -2.84 -15.67
C THR A 156 -5.05 -2.77 -14.17
N ALA A 157 -4.58 -1.70 -13.52
CA ALA A 157 -4.76 -1.51 -12.09
C ALA A 157 -6.24 -1.44 -11.68
N LYS A 158 -7.09 -0.73 -12.44
CA LYS A 158 -8.53 -0.68 -12.19
C LYS A 158 -9.20 -2.04 -12.35
N ALA A 159 -8.85 -2.81 -13.40
CA ALA A 159 -9.41 -4.15 -13.61
C ALA A 159 -9.04 -5.10 -12.47
N ILE A 160 -7.76 -5.12 -12.05
CA ILE A 160 -7.27 -5.92 -10.93
C ILE A 160 -7.92 -5.46 -9.61
N GLY A 161 -8.01 -4.16 -9.37
CA GLY A 161 -8.63 -3.60 -8.16
C GLY A 161 -10.10 -3.95 -8.02
N GLN A 162 -10.87 -3.91 -9.13
CA GLN A 162 -12.27 -4.36 -9.15
C GLN A 162 -12.40 -5.86 -8.87
N GLN A 163 -11.55 -6.68 -9.47
CA GLN A 163 -11.53 -8.12 -9.24
C GLN A 163 -11.13 -8.46 -7.80
N ALA A 164 -10.18 -7.74 -7.22
CA ALA A 164 -9.75 -7.89 -5.84
C ALA A 164 -10.77 -7.33 -4.83
N GLY A 165 -11.60 -6.37 -5.25
CA GLY A 165 -12.63 -5.74 -4.42
C GLY A 165 -12.09 -4.65 -3.49
N VAL A 166 -11.01 -3.96 -3.87
CA VAL A 166 -10.46 -2.83 -3.08
C VAL A 166 -11.37 -1.60 -3.15
N ASP A 167 -11.28 -0.70 -2.17
CA ASP A 167 -12.09 0.52 -2.11
C ASP A 167 -11.54 1.62 -3.05
N GLU A 168 -10.21 1.69 -3.21
CA GLU A 168 -9.53 2.72 -3.99
C GLU A 168 -8.32 2.11 -4.72
N VAL A 169 -8.03 2.60 -5.93
CA VAL A 169 -6.87 2.19 -6.74
C VAL A 169 -6.06 3.44 -7.09
N ILE A 170 -4.78 3.42 -6.75
CA ILE A 170 -3.79 4.44 -7.12
C ILE A 170 -2.75 3.78 -8.02
N ALA A 171 -2.83 4.08 -9.31
CA ALA A 171 -2.04 3.46 -10.38
C ALA A 171 -0.90 4.35 -10.86
N GLY A 172 0.05 3.78 -11.62
CA GLY A 172 1.12 4.51 -12.27
C GLY A 172 2.14 5.14 -11.32
N VAL A 173 2.24 4.63 -10.09
CA VAL A 173 3.13 5.19 -9.07
C VAL A 173 4.50 4.54 -9.16
N LEU A 174 5.50 5.33 -9.52
CA LEU A 174 6.90 4.91 -9.50
C LEU A 174 7.35 4.55 -8.06
N PRO A 175 8.37 3.71 -7.89
CA PRO A 175 8.85 3.31 -6.57
C PRO A 175 9.09 4.49 -5.62
N GLU A 176 9.74 5.55 -6.11
CA GLU A 176 10.02 6.78 -5.35
C GLU A 176 8.75 7.57 -4.98
N GLY A 177 7.71 7.47 -5.80
CA GLY A 177 6.41 8.12 -5.57
C GLY A 177 5.55 7.45 -4.51
N LYS A 178 5.78 6.17 -4.18
CA LYS A 178 4.97 5.44 -3.21
C LYS A 178 5.01 6.08 -1.82
N GLU A 179 6.17 6.57 -1.39
CA GLU A 179 6.31 7.27 -0.10
C GLU A 179 5.44 8.53 -0.04
N GLN A 180 5.40 9.31 -1.14
CA GLN A 180 4.59 10.53 -1.21
C GLN A 180 3.09 10.24 -1.13
N VAL A 181 2.65 9.14 -1.76
CA VAL A 181 1.25 8.69 -1.66
C VAL A 181 0.90 8.33 -0.21
N ILE A 182 1.76 7.56 0.48
CA ILE A 182 1.57 7.24 1.90
C ILE A 182 1.47 8.51 2.74
N ARG A 183 2.32 9.52 2.48
CA ARG A 183 2.27 10.81 3.18
C ARG A 183 0.90 11.48 3.05
N LYS A 184 0.36 11.55 1.82
CA LYS A 184 -0.98 12.11 1.56
C LYS A 184 -2.10 11.32 2.23
N LEU A 185 -2.01 9.99 2.22
CA LEU A 185 -3.00 9.15 2.89
C LEU A 185 -2.99 9.33 4.41
N LYS A 186 -1.83 9.59 5.01
CA LYS A 186 -1.69 9.88 6.46
C LYS A 186 -2.41 11.16 6.90
N GLU A 187 -2.64 12.10 6.01
CA GLU A 187 -3.43 13.30 6.30
C GLU A 187 -4.92 12.95 6.53
N LYS A 188 -5.40 11.89 5.88
CA LYS A 188 -6.78 11.38 6.03
C LYS A 188 -6.96 10.47 7.25
N GLY A 189 -5.88 9.84 7.75
CA GLY A 189 -5.96 8.91 8.89
C GLY A 189 -4.70 8.10 9.10
N LYS A 190 -4.77 7.10 9.97
CA LYS A 190 -3.68 6.16 10.21
C LYS A 190 -3.55 5.18 9.06
N VAL A 191 -2.34 4.99 8.57
CA VAL A 191 -2.03 4.17 7.40
C VAL A 191 -1.14 2.99 7.78
N ALA A 192 -1.58 1.78 7.41
CA ALA A 192 -0.73 0.60 7.36
C ALA A 192 -0.33 0.34 5.90
N MET A 193 0.96 0.22 5.62
CA MET A 193 1.48 -0.19 4.31
C MET A 193 1.81 -1.68 4.34
N VAL A 194 1.36 -2.39 3.33
CA VAL A 194 1.67 -3.82 3.13
C VAL A 194 2.46 -3.96 1.84
N GLY A 195 3.64 -4.58 1.90
CA GLY A 195 4.51 -4.75 0.73
C GLY A 195 5.43 -5.95 0.90
N ASP A 196 6.06 -6.39 -0.20
CA ASP A 196 6.93 -7.57 -0.23
C ASP A 196 8.33 -7.30 -0.82
N GLY A 197 8.56 -6.12 -1.38
CA GLY A 197 9.74 -5.80 -2.16
C GLY A 197 10.64 -4.70 -1.60
N ILE A 198 11.88 -4.67 -2.10
CA ILE A 198 12.87 -3.61 -1.82
C ILE A 198 12.30 -2.22 -2.18
N ASN A 199 11.53 -2.15 -3.25
CA ASN A 199 10.93 -0.92 -3.76
C ASN A 199 9.85 -0.34 -2.83
N ASP A 200 9.36 -1.13 -1.88
CA ASP A 200 8.34 -0.72 -0.92
C ASP A 200 8.93 -0.23 0.42
N ALA A 201 10.22 -0.45 0.66
CA ALA A 201 10.89 -0.10 1.92
C ALA A 201 10.69 1.38 2.33
N PRO A 202 10.83 2.39 1.46
CA PRO A 202 10.55 3.78 1.83
C PRO A 202 9.09 4.02 2.23
N ALA A 203 8.14 3.34 1.57
CA ALA A 203 6.71 3.44 1.87
C ALA A 203 6.34 2.71 3.17
N LEU A 204 6.94 1.53 3.42
CA LEU A 204 6.80 0.78 4.68
C LEU A 204 7.25 1.61 5.88
N THR A 205 8.47 2.17 5.81
CA THR A 205 9.02 3.04 6.87
C THR A 205 8.18 4.31 7.08
N ARG A 206 7.59 4.86 6.01
CA ARG A 206 6.80 6.10 6.09
C ARG A 206 5.42 5.90 6.69
N ALA A 207 4.83 4.73 6.57
CA ALA A 207 3.52 4.40 7.11
C ALA A 207 3.48 4.54 8.65
N ASP A 208 2.28 4.53 9.25
CA ASP A 208 2.15 4.42 10.70
C ASP A 208 2.40 2.99 11.18
N MET A 209 2.31 2.01 10.25
CA MET A 209 2.68 0.62 10.44
C MET A 209 3.11 0.03 9.09
N GLY A 210 4.35 -0.42 8.99
CA GLY A 210 4.87 -1.18 7.86
C GLY A 210 4.69 -2.67 8.09
N ILE A 211 4.13 -3.39 7.13
CA ILE A 211 3.92 -4.84 7.17
C ILE A 211 4.58 -5.47 5.96
N ALA A 212 5.64 -6.23 6.16
CA ALA A 212 6.27 -7.04 5.13
C ALA A 212 5.57 -8.39 5.01
N ILE A 213 5.28 -8.84 3.77
CA ILE A 213 4.65 -10.14 3.47
C ILE A 213 5.63 -11.06 2.77
N GLY A 214 5.67 -12.33 3.20
CA GLY A 214 6.47 -13.39 2.61
C GLY A 214 7.92 -13.38 3.07
N ALA A 215 8.76 -14.21 2.44
CA ALA A 215 10.20 -14.15 2.61
C ALA A 215 10.74 -12.92 1.86
N GLY A 216 10.28 -11.74 2.26
CA GLY A 216 10.71 -10.46 1.70
C GLY A 216 12.22 -10.32 1.71
N THR A 217 12.76 -9.41 0.91
CA THR A 217 14.18 -9.10 0.95
C THR A 217 14.56 -8.57 2.33
N ASP A 218 15.79 -8.80 2.77
CA ASP A 218 16.31 -8.31 4.06
C ASP A 218 15.98 -6.82 4.26
N VAL A 219 16.05 -6.03 3.19
CA VAL A 219 15.72 -4.58 3.20
C VAL A 219 14.25 -4.31 3.54
N ALA A 220 13.30 -5.11 3.03
CA ALA A 220 11.88 -4.96 3.34
C ALA A 220 11.58 -5.42 4.77
N ILE A 221 12.29 -6.44 5.26
CA ILE A 221 12.20 -6.93 6.63
C ILE A 221 12.68 -5.86 7.62
N ASP A 222 13.82 -5.22 7.33
CA ASP A 222 14.39 -4.16 8.18
C ASP A 222 13.53 -2.87 8.19
N ALA A 223 12.77 -2.63 7.12
CA ALA A 223 11.91 -1.45 6.97
C ALA A 223 10.52 -1.62 7.59
N ALA A 224 10.12 -2.83 7.98
CA ALA A 224 8.76 -3.14 8.44
C ALA A 224 8.68 -3.29 9.96
N ASP A 225 7.57 -2.84 10.56
CA ASP A 225 7.26 -3.07 11.98
C ASP A 225 6.77 -4.49 12.24
N VAL A 226 6.16 -5.13 11.23
CA VAL A 226 5.63 -6.49 11.30
C VAL A 226 6.05 -7.27 10.08
N VAL A 227 6.56 -8.49 10.29
CA VAL A 227 6.94 -9.41 9.21
C VAL A 227 6.05 -10.64 9.23
N LEU A 228 5.32 -10.86 8.14
CA LEU A 228 4.46 -12.02 7.93
C LEU A 228 5.20 -13.02 7.04
N MET A 229 5.62 -14.14 7.61
CA MET A 229 6.51 -15.11 6.96
C MET A 229 5.92 -15.81 5.72
N LYS A 230 4.60 -15.82 5.59
CA LYS A 230 3.91 -16.42 4.44
C LYS A 230 3.49 -15.33 3.46
N SER A 231 3.64 -15.61 2.17
CA SER A 231 3.22 -14.70 1.11
C SER A 231 1.70 -14.74 0.87
N ARG A 232 0.90 -14.51 1.93
CA ARG A 232 -0.57 -14.55 1.90
C ARG A 232 -1.14 -13.28 2.51
N LEU A 233 -2.05 -12.63 1.77
CA LEU A 233 -2.71 -11.42 2.27
C LEU A 233 -3.64 -11.72 3.46
N SER A 234 -4.18 -12.93 3.56
CA SER A 234 -5.01 -13.40 4.69
C SER A 234 -4.32 -13.35 6.05
N ASP A 235 -2.99 -13.32 6.07
CA ASP A 235 -2.23 -13.20 7.31
C ASP A 235 -2.29 -11.76 7.89
N VAL A 236 -2.60 -10.73 7.08
CA VAL A 236 -2.77 -9.34 7.54
C VAL A 236 -4.00 -9.18 8.46
N PRO A 237 -5.23 -9.54 8.05
CA PRO A 237 -6.37 -9.50 8.97
C PRO A 237 -6.20 -10.43 10.18
N ALA A 238 -5.51 -11.57 10.01
CA ALA A 238 -5.19 -12.47 11.12
C ALA A 238 -4.26 -11.82 12.15
N ALA A 239 -3.22 -11.10 11.73
CA ALA A 239 -2.31 -10.35 12.59
C ALA A 239 -3.05 -9.23 13.35
N ILE A 240 -3.95 -8.51 12.69
CA ILE A 240 -4.80 -7.48 13.34
C ILE A 240 -5.69 -8.10 14.41
N ARG A 241 -6.31 -9.26 14.16
CA ARG A 241 -7.11 -9.99 15.16
C ARG A 241 -6.26 -10.40 16.35
N MET A 242 -5.08 -10.96 16.11
CA MET A 242 -4.15 -11.36 17.15
C MET A 242 -3.74 -10.19 18.01
N SER A 243 -3.34 -9.06 17.40
CA SER A 243 -2.99 -7.83 18.11
C SER A 243 -4.14 -7.34 19.00
N ARG A 244 -5.37 -7.31 18.49
CA ARG A 244 -6.57 -6.93 19.27
C ARG A 244 -6.84 -7.87 20.43
N ALA A 245 -6.66 -9.18 20.23
CA ALA A 245 -6.83 -10.19 21.28
C ALA A 245 -5.77 -10.05 22.36
N THR A 246 -4.51 -9.82 21.98
CA THR A 246 -3.39 -9.58 22.88
C THR A 246 -3.61 -8.32 23.73
N LEU A 247 -3.98 -7.20 23.11
CA LEU A 247 -4.29 -5.96 23.83
C LEU A 247 -5.43 -6.15 24.85
N ARG A 248 -6.48 -6.87 24.47
CA ARG A 248 -7.57 -7.19 25.40
C ARG A 248 -7.07 -8.02 26.57
N ASN A 249 -6.27 -9.03 26.31
CA ASN A 249 -5.69 -9.87 27.35
C ASN A 249 -4.81 -9.05 28.31
N ILE A 250 -4.00 -8.13 27.79
CA ILE A 250 -3.18 -7.21 28.58
C ILE A 250 -4.10 -6.33 29.49
N HIS A 251 -5.16 -5.75 28.93
CA HIS A 251 -6.08 -4.93 29.72
C HIS A 251 -6.80 -5.75 30.81
N GLU A 252 -7.22 -6.98 30.51
CA GLU A 252 -7.82 -7.89 31.47
C GLU A 252 -6.85 -8.21 32.61
N ASN A 253 -5.60 -8.52 32.27
CA ASN A 253 -4.54 -8.80 33.27
C ASN A 253 -4.27 -7.58 34.15
N LEU A 254 -4.17 -6.40 33.55
CA LEU A 254 -3.94 -5.14 34.26
C LEU A 254 -5.10 -4.80 35.21
N PHE A 255 -6.34 -4.98 34.72
CA PHE A 255 -7.54 -4.78 35.53
C PHE A 255 -7.52 -5.68 36.78
N TRP A 256 -7.26 -6.98 36.64
CA TRP A 256 -7.22 -7.89 37.77
C TRP A 256 -6.07 -7.56 38.71
N ALA A 257 -4.88 -7.23 38.18
CA ALA A 257 -3.75 -6.83 39.00
C ALA A 257 -4.05 -5.60 39.88
N PHE A 258 -4.70 -4.58 39.32
CA PHE A 258 -5.11 -3.42 40.09
C PHE A 258 -6.25 -3.71 41.07
N PHE A 259 -7.23 -4.52 40.65
CA PHE A 259 -8.38 -4.85 41.47
C PHE A 259 -7.97 -5.54 42.79
N TYR A 260 -7.06 -6.52 42.72
CA TYR A 260 -6.54 -7.17 43.91
C TYR A 260 -5.81 -6.20 44.84
N ASN A 261 -5.04 -5.28 44.28
CA ASN A 261 -4.29 -4.28 45.06
C ASN A 261 -5.21 -3.23 45.70
N ILE A 262 -6.25 -2.77 44.99
CA ILE A 262 -7.22 -1.80 45.50
C ILE A 262 -7.94 -2.35 46.74
N ILE A 263 -8.24 -3.66 46.78
CA ILE A 263 -8.84 -4.30 47.93
C ILE A 263 -7.81 -4.66 48.99
N GLY A 264 -6.70 -5.23 48.58
CA GLY A 264 -5.67 -5.80 49.47
C GLY A 264 -4.92 -4.72 50.28
N ILE A 265 -4.59 -3.59 49.68
CA ILE A 265 -3.81 -2.53 50.36
C ILE A 265 -4.59 -1.90 51.51
N PRO A 266 -5.85 -1.45 51.36
CA PRO A 266 -6.65 -0.93 52.48
C PRO A 266 -6.87 -1.96 53.58
N LEU A 267 -7.08 -3.23 53.17
CA LEU A 267 -7.25 -4.33 54.13
C LEU A 267 -5.97 -4.57 54.95
N ALA A 268 -4.83 -4.59 54.29
CA ALA A 268 -3.52 -4.72 54.94
C ALA A 268 -3.18 -3.50 55.83
N ALA A 269 -3.55 -2.31 55.40
CA ALA A 269 -3.39 -1.07 56.19
C ALA A 269 -4.35 -0.99 57.39
N GLY A 270 -5.27 -1.94 57.55
CA GLY A 270 -6.20 -1.98 58.67
C GLY A 270 -7.33 -0.95 58.63
N VAL A 271 -7.65 -0.38 57.46
CA VAL A 271 -8.72 0.61 57.26
C VAL A 271 -10.07 0.12 57.81
N TRP A 272 -10.32 -1.17 57.69
CA TRP A 272 -11.56 -1.80 58.13
C TRP A 272 -11.52 -2.27 59.59
N TYR A 273 -10.36 -2.15 60.28
CA TYR A 273 -10.19 -2.61 61.64
C TYR A 273 -11.12 -1.88 62.67
N PRO A 274 -11.28 -0.54 62.56
CA PRO A 274 -12.14 0.17 63.49
C PRO A 274 -13.61 -0.19 63.39
N LEU A 275 -14.07 -0.62 62.20
CA LEU A 275 -15.50 -0.96 61.94
C LEU A 275 -15.81 -2.42 62.14
N PHE A 276 -14.92 -3.33 61.76
CA PHE A 276 -15.20 -4.76 61.69
C PHE A 276 -14.19 -5.63 62.45
N VAL A 277 -13.16 -5.03 63.08
CA VAL A 277 -12.06 -5.73 63.78
C VAL A 277 -11.32 -6.71 62.87
N TRP A 278 -11.38 -6.50 61.57
CA TRP A 278 -10.71 -7.34 60.58
C TRP A 278 -9.24 -6.98 60.43
N LYS A 279 -8.37 -7.98 60.64
CA LYS A 279 -6.95 -7.91 60.38
C LYS A 279 -6.60 -8.88 59.25
N LEU A 280 -5.80 -8.41 58.29
CA LEU A 280 -5.25 -9.28 57.24
C LEU A 280 -4.22 -10.23 57.90
N ASN A 281 -4.49 -11.53 57.86
CA ASN A 281 -3.48 -12.51 58.20
C ASN A 281 -2.44 -12.57 57.05
N PRO A 282 -1.13 -12.49 57.34
CA PRO A 282 -0.06 -12.56 56.32
C PRO A 282 -0.16 -13.75 55.36
N MET A 283 -0.66 -14.90 55.85
CA MET A 283 -0.89 -16.08 55.00
C MET A 283 -1.92 -15.82 53.89
N PHE A 284 -3.00 -15.10 54.20
CA PHE A 284 -4.00 -14.76 53.18
C PHE A 284 -3.42 -13.77 52.16
N GLY A 285 -2.56 -12.83 52.58
CA GLY A 285 -1.85 -11.93 51.68
C GLY A 285 -0.96 -12.69 50.70
N ALA A 286 -0.17 -13.65 51.20
CA ALA A 286 0.69 -14.49 50.35
C ALA A 286 -0.12 -15.38 49.41
N ALA A 287 -1.20 -15.95 49.87
CA ALA A 287 -2.13 -16.75 49.04
C ALA A 287 -2.78 -15.90 47.94
N ALA A 288 -3.21 -14.69 48.25
CA ALA A 288 -3.81 -13.75 47.26
C ALA A 288 -2.79 -13.34 46.16
N MET A 289 -1.53 -13.09 46.53
CA MET A 289 -0.45 -12.82 45.57
C MET A 289 -0.21 -14.00 44.63
N SER A 290 -0.15 -15.23 45.16
CA SER A 290 0.03 -16.44 44.36
C SER A 290 -1.14 -16.67 43.43
N LEU A 291 -2.38 -16.47 43.89
CA LEU A 291 -3.59 -16.60 43.11
C LEU A 291 -3.64 -15.55 41.97
N SER A 292 -3.24 -14.31 42.27
CA SER A 292 -3.16 -13.24 41.24
C SER A 292 -2.20 -13.64 40.12
N SER A 293 -1.00 -14.12 40.44
CA SER A 293 -0.02 -14.60 39.45
C SER A 293 -0.57 -15.77 38.63
N PHE A 294 -1.23 -16.72 39.27
CA PHE A 294 -1.86 -17.83 38.59
C PHE A 294 -2.96 -17.37 37.62
N CYS A 295 -3.80 -16.41 38.01
CA CYS A 295 -4.86 -15.85 37.16
C CYS A 295 -4.26 -15.15 35.91
N VAL A 296 -3.20 -14.36 36.08
CA VAL A 296 -2.54 -13.66 34.96
C VAL A 296 -1.94 -14.65 33.96
N VAL A 297 -1.23 -15.68 34.45
CA VAL A 297 -0.65 -16.72 33.59
C VAL A 297 -1.74 -17.51 32.88
N SER A 298 -2.78 -17.93 33.59
CA SER A 298 -3.90 -18.68 33.01
C SER A 298 -4.63 -17.86 31.95
N ASN A 299 -4.82 -16.55 32.17
CA ASN A 299 -5.43 -15.67 31.17
C ASN A 299 -4.53 -15.49 29.95
N ALA A 300 -3.21 -15.36 30.14
CA ALA A 300 -2.25 -15.29 29.04
C ALA A 300 -2.27 -16.57 28.18
N LEU A 301 -2.34 -17.74 28.81
CA LEU A 301 -2.42 -19.03 28.11
C LEU A 301 -3.68 -19.18 27.25
N ARG A 302 -4.77 -18.46 27.55
CA ARG A 302 -5.98 -18.43 26.69
C ARG A 302 -5.69 -17.95 25.27
N LEU A 303 -4.63 -17.15 25.04
CA LEU A 303 -4.22 -16.74 23.70
C LEU A 303 -3.83 -17.92 22.81
N ASN A 304 -3.33 -19.02 23.37
CA ASN A 304 -3.01 -20.23 22.60
C ASN A 304 -4.26 -20.89 21.98
N LEU A 305 -5.44 -20.64 22.54
CA LEU A 305 -6.71 -21.14 22.03
C LEU A 305 -7.38 -20.17 21.04
N PHE A 306 -6.75 -19.03 20.78
CA PHE A 306 -7.30 -18.01 19.89
C PHE A 306 -7.19 -18.41 18.42
N LYS A 307 -8.31 -18.40 17.71
CA LYS A 307 -8.39 -18.72 16.29
C LYS A 307 -8.22 -17.43 15.47
N MET A 308 -6.97 -17.14 15.03
CA MET A 308 -6.64 -15.89 14.34
C MET A 308 -7.27 -15.73 12.94
N TYR A 309 -7.64 -16.86 12.30
CA TYR A 309 -8.29 -16.86 10.97
C TYR A 309 -9.83 -16.87 11.04
N ASP A 310 -10.42 -16.86 12.22
CA ASP A 310 -11.88 -16.84 12.41
C ASP A 310 -12.40 -15.40 12.36
N ALA A 311 -13.01 -15.03 11.24
CA ALA A 311 -13.60 -13.71 11.00
C ALA A 311 -14.95 -13.48 11.69
N SER A 312 -15.58 -14.54 12.25
CA SER A 312 -16.96 -14.47 12.80
C SER A 312 -17.13 -13.47 13.95
N LYS A 313 -16.05 -13.15 14.64
CA LYS A 313 -16.02 -12.25 15.80
C LYS A 313 -15.46 -10.86 15.51
N ASP A 314 -15.24 -10.53 14.24
CA ASP A 314 -14.71 -9.24 13.86
C ASP A 314 -15.69 -8.12 14.22
N LYS A 315 -15.19 -7.16 14.98
CA LYS A 315 -15.93 -5.93 15.28
C LYS A 315 -15.45 -4.85 14.33
N LYS A 316 -16.39 -4.20 13.62
CA LYS A 316 -16.08 -2.97 12.91
C LYS A 316 -15.39 -2.01 13.87
N LEU A 317 -14.28 -1.43 13.42
CA LEU A 317 -13.72 -0.26 14.11
C LEU A 317 -14.87 0.72 14.25
N LYS A 318 -15.24 1.08 15.47
CA LYS A 318 -16.15 2.20 15.67
C LYS A 318 -15.42 3.37 14.99
N ALA A 319 -15.96 3.84 13.87
CA ALA A 319 -15.52 5.11 13.34
C ALA A 319 -15.50 6.05 14.55
N LYS A 320 -14.31 6.53 14.93
CA LYS A 320 -14.21 7.60 15.92
C LYS A 320 -15.21 8.59 15.38
N LYS A 321 -16.34 8.78 16.04
CA LYS A 321 -17.29 9.81 15.65
C LYS A 321 -16.39 11.00 15.40
N GLU A 322 -16.29 11.43 14.17
CA GLU A 322 -15.73 12.71 13.82
C GLU A 322 -16.55 13.72 14.62
N LYS A 323 -16.06 13.95 15.83
CA LYS A 323 -16.67 14.94 16.69
C LYS A 323 -16.45 16.26 15.99
N LYS A 324 -17.48 16.69 15.25
CA LYS A 324 -17.69 18.08 14.88
C LYS A 324 -16.65 18.75 13.97
N ARG A 325 -15.96 18.04 13.06
CA ARG A 325 -15.32 18.72 11.94
C ARG A 325 -16.29 18.89 10.75
N SER A 326 -17.12 17.92 10.45
CA SER A 326 -18.05 17.98 9.31
C SER A 326 -19.21 19.00 9.43
N LYS A 327 -19.40 19.62 10.62
CA LYS A 327 -20.37 20.72 10.77
C LYS A 327 -19.76 22.11 10.58
N LYS A 328 -18.40 22.19 10.48
CA LYS A 328 -17.74 23.47 10.19
C LYS A 328 -17.40 23.63 8.71
N GLU A 329 -17.24 22.53 7.97
CA GLU A 329 -16.96 22.57 6.52
C GLU A 329 -18.17 22.96 5.67
N ASP A 330 -19.39 22.77 6.17
CA ASP A 330 -20.63 23.12 5.42
C ASP A 330 -21.02 24.62 5.55
N LYS A 331 -20.17 25.44 6.16
CA LYS A 331 -20.35 26.91 6.27
C LYS A 331 -19.10 27.72 5.90
N THR A 332 -18.08 27.11 5.37
CA THR A 332 -16.93 27.86 4.88
C THR A 332 -17.24 28.42 3.49
N MET A 333 -17.50 29.71 3.45
CA MET A 333 -17.55 30.44 2.19
C MET A 333 -16.11 30.65 1.70
N LYS A 334 -15.85 30.38 0.43
CA LYS A 334 -14.57 30.68 -0.20
C LYS A 334 -14.73 31.95 -1.02
N LYS A 335 -13.76 32.86 -0.93
CA LYS A 335 -13.66 34.04 -1.78
C LYS A 335 -12.26 34.11 -2.37
N ILE A 336 -12.17 34.56 -3.61
CA ILE A 336 -10.88 34.77 -4.30
C ILE A 336 -10.76 36.27 -4.55
N MET A 337 -9.63 36.84 -4.11
CA MET A 337 -9.29 38.24 -4.37
C MET A 337 -8.17 38.29 -5.39
N HIS A 338 -8.29 39.17 -6.37
CA HIS A 338 -7.21 39.51 -7.29
C HIS A 338 -6.52 40.78 -6.82
N ILE A 339 -5.19 40.68 -6.62
CA ILE A 339 -4.37 41.71 -5.99
C ILE A 339 -3.19 42.05 -6.89
N GLU A 340 -3.04 43.30 -7.24
CA GLU A 340 -1.91 43.84 -7.99
C GLU A 340 -0.91 44.53 -7.06
N GLY A 341 0.38 44.49 -7.46
CA GLY A 341 1.47 45.14 -6.72
C GLY A 341 2.27 44.23 -5.82
N MET A 342 1.92 42.93 -5.69
CA MET A 342 2.74 41.96 -4.96
C MET A 342 3.92 41.49 -5.81
N MET A 343 5.15 41.75 -5.41
CA MET A 343 6.35 41.46 -6.19
C MET A 343 7.22 40.33 -5.62
N CYS A 344 6.96 39.86 -4.41
CA CYS A 344 7.80 38.85 -3.74
C CYS A 344 7.07 38.13 -2.59
N GLY A 345 7.65 37.03 -2.09
CA GLY A 345 7.09 36.27 -0.96
C GLY A 345 6.95 37.04 0.37
N HIS A 346 7.64 38.20 0.51
CA HIS A 346 7.43 39.06 1.67
C HIS A 346 6.12 39.82 1.59
N CYS A 347 5.71 40.21 0.37
CA CYS A 347 4.40 40.80 0.10
C CYS A 347 3.27 39.83 0.40
N GLU A 348 3.43 38.56 -0.03
CA GLU A 348 2.46 37.49 0.30
C GLU A 348 2.25 37.36 1.82
N ALA A 349 3.36 37.31 2.59
CA ALA A 349 3.29 37.15 4.03
C ALA A 349 2.61 38.35 4.71
N ALA A 350 2.82 39.56 4.17
CA ALA A 350 2.19 40.79 4.69
C ALA A 350 0.68 40.82 4.45
N VAL A 351 0.26 40.51 3.23
CA VAL A 351 -1.17 40.39 2.84
C VAL A 351 -1.86 39.26 3.58
N LYS A 352 -1.24 38.08 3.65
CA LYS A 352 -1.74 36.93 4.40
C LYS A 352 -2.01 37.28 5.85
N LYS A 353 -1.03 37.86 6.50
CA LYS A 353 -1.13 38.29 7.94
C LYS A 353 -2.23 39.30 8.16
N ALA A 354 -2.42 40.23 7.23
CA ALA A 354 -3.48 41.25 7.33
C ALA A 354 -4.88 40.64 7.19
N LEU A 355 -5.06 39.70 6.25
CA LEU A 355 -6.33 39.03 6.00
C LEU A 355 -6.68 38.04 7.13
N GLU A 356 -5.72 37.27 7.64
CA GLU A 356 -5.91 36.34 8.76
C GLU A 356 -6.09 37.08 10.14
N ALA A 357 -5.82 38.36 10.20
CA ALA A 357 -6.15 39.18 11.39
C ALA A 357 -7.65 39.49 11.50
N LEU A 358 -8.42 39.28 10.44
CA LEU A 358 -9.88 39.47 10.47
C LEU A 358 -10.56 38.26 11.12
N PRO A 359 -11.46 38.45 12.08
CA PRO A 359 -12.08 37.32 12.82
C PRO A 359 -12.95 36.41 11.95
N GLN A 360 -13.36 36.87 10.75
CA GLN A 360 -14.16 36.12 9.80
C GLN A 360 -13.32 35.28 8.83
N VAL A 361 -11.99 35.44 8.80
CA VAL A 361 -11.07 34.70 7.92
C VAL A 361 -10.39 33.61 8.73
N ASP A 362 -10.64 32.34 8.39
CA ASP A 362 -10.00 31.22 9.04
C ASP A 362 -8.60 30.91 8.42
N GLU A 363 -8.46 31.12 7.11
CA GLU A 363 -7.21 30.88 6.38
C GLU A 363 -7.16 31.75 5.10
N ALA A 364 -5.98 32.27 4.79
CA ALA A 364 -5.68 32.96 3.55
C ALA A 364 -4.47 32.33 2.84
N VAL A 365 -4.65 31.91 1.58
CA VAL A 365 -3.57 31.41 0.72
C VAL A 365 -3.28 32.50 -0.33
N VAL A 366 -2.15 33.17 -0.21
CA VAL A 366 -1.76 34.29 -1.06
C VAL A 366 -0.63 33.86 -1.99
N SER A 367 -0.73 34.20 -3.27
CA SER A 367 0.30 33.96 -4.30
C SER A 367 0.61 35.24 -5.06
N HIS A 368 1.87 35.68 -5.01
CA HIS A 368 2.35 36.84 -5.79
C HIS A 368 2.53 36.49 -7.26
N GLU A 369 2.83 35.23 -7.58
CA GLU A 369 2.97 34.76 -8.98
C GLU A 369 1.61 34.75 -9.70
N ALA A 370 0.55 34.32 -9.01
CA ALA A 370 -0.81 34.31 -9.53
C ALA A 370 -1.54 35.64 -9.35
N GLY A 371 -1.05 36.56 -8.52
CA GLY A 371 -1.73 37.80 -8.15
C GLY A 371 -3.04 37.57 -7.41
N THR A 372 -3.16 36.46 -6.64
CA THR A 372 -4.42 36.08 -5.99
C THR A 372 -4.27 35.80 -4.49
N ALA A 373 -5.37 36.01 -3.76
CA ALA A 373 -5.54 35.54 -2.39
C ALA A 373 -6.84 34.74 -2.29
N GLU A 374 -6.72 33.44 -1.99
CA GLU A 374 -7.86 32.55 -1.70
C GLU A 374 -8.16 32.58 -0.21
N LEU A 375 -9.39 32.94 0.15
CA LEU A 375 -9.86 33.10 1.51
C LEU A 375 -10.84 32.00 1.88
N THR A 376 -10.64 31.41 3.04
CA THR A 376 -11.60 30.53 3.70
C THR A 376 -12.24 31.29 4.86
N LEU A 377 -13.55 31.54 4.74
CA LEU A 377 -14.30 32.38 5.68
C LEU A 377 -15.20 31.53 6.58
N ASN A 378 -15.28 31.88 7.86
CA ASN A 378 -16.17 31.27 8.84
C ASN A 378 -17.49 32.05 9.03
N ALA A 379 -17.57 33.25 8.49
CA ALA A 379 -18.76 34.09 8.48
C ALA A 379 -18.76 35.03 7.26
N GLU A 380 -19.91 35.54 6.89
CA GLU A 380 -20.06 36.52 5.80
C GLU A 380 -19.32 37.81 6.12
N ILE A 381 -18.51 38.28 5.20
CA ILE A 381 -17.77 39.55 5.29
C ILE A 381 -17.99 40.36 4.02
N ALA A 382 -18.18 41.68 4.17
CA ALA A 382 -18.36 42.59 3.04
C ALA A 382 -17.04 42.75 2.26
N ASP A 383 -17.14 42.72 0.91
CA ASP A 383 -15.97 42.86 0.04
C ASP A 383 -15.17 44.13 0.26
N ASP A 384 -15.82 45.20 0.63
CA ASP A 384 -15.20 46.48 0.92
C ASP A 384 -14.24 46.40 2.14
N VAL A 385 -14.55 45.55 3.13
CA VAL A 385 -13.69 45.34 4.31
C VAL A 385 -12.43 44.58 3.91
N LEU A 386 -12.58 43.55 3.07
CA LEU A 386 -11.47 42.75 2.54
C LEU A 386 -10.56 43.62 1.67
N LYS A 387 -11.14 44.43 0.76
CA LYS A 387 -10.41 45.38 -0.11
C LYS A 387 -9.60 46.35 0.72
N LYS A 388 -10.24 47.02 1.66
CA LYS A 388 -9.60 48.04 2.54
C LYS A 388 -8.45 47.42 3.33
N THR A 389 -8.59 46.19 3.83
CA THR A 389 -7.54 45.50 4.61
C THR A 389 -6.27 45.25 3.78
N VAL A 390 -6.41 45.00 2.48
CA VAL A 390 -5.29 44.80 1.55
C VAL A 390 -4.72 46.14 1.08
N GLU A 391 -5.60 47.13 0.79
CA GLU A 391 -5.22 48.46 0.36
C GLU A 391 -4.49 49.27 1.47
N ASP A 392 -4.80 49.02 2.74
CA ASP A 392 -4.06 49.54 3.90
C ASP A 392 -2.60 49.04 3.99
N LYS A 393 -2.24 48.09 3.12
CA LYS A 393 -0.86 47.56 2.96
C LYS A 393 -0.20 48.01 1.66
N ASP A 394 -0.74 49.03 1.00
CA ASP A 394 -0.23 49.59 -0.27
C ASP A 394 -0.35 48.64 -1.47
N TYR A 395 -1.31 47.71 -1.48
CA TYR A 395 -1.62 46.87 -2.62
C TYR A 395 -3.00 47.19 -3.20
N THR A 396 -3.18 46.98 -4.50
CA THR A 396 -4.45 47.27 -5.18
C THR A 396 -5.28 46.03 -5.38
N VAL A 397 -6.55 46.01 -4.97
CA VAL A 397 -7.49 44.91 -5.21
C VAL A 397 -8.34 45.19 -6.43
N THR A 398 -8.22 44.36 -7.47
CA THR A 398 -8.93 44.53 -8.73
C THR A 398 -10.33 43.90 -8.72
N SER A 399 -10.45 42.69 -8.12
CA SER A 399 -11.77 42.03 -7.97
C SER A 399 -11.80 41.14 -6.73
N VAL A 400 -13.02 40.86 -6.26
CA VAL A 400 -13.33 39.86 -5.22
C VAL A 400 -14.47 39.00 -5.74
N GLU A 401 -14.25 37.68 -5.80
CA GLU A 401 -15.20 36.68 -6.35
C GLU A 401 -15.61 35.69 -5.26
#